data_05b0cf47525a494c20106c4353951f08
#
_entry.id   05b0cf47525a494c20106c4353951f08
#
_cell.length_a   1.000
_cell.length_b   1.000
_cell.length_c   1.000
_cell.angle_alpha   90.00
_cell.angle_beta   90.00
_cell.angle_gamma   90.00
#
_symmetry.space_group_name_H-M   'P 1'
#
loop_
_entity.id
_entity.type
_entity.pdbx_description
1 polymer ?
#
loop_
_entity_poly.entity_id
_entity_poly.type
_entity_poly.pdbx_seq_one_letter_code
_entity_poly.pdbx_strand_id
1 'polypeptide(L)'
;MSQGVSVARSGRLTMEPLHSLHLIILYVMAKFNFDEIVDRRGSDCVKWDETDVDGMLPMWVADMDFRTAPAIIEALQRRAAHGVFGYEHVPQSYYAAVVGWFARRHGWTFRPEWIIYTTGVVPAVSAVIKAVTVPGDKVLVQTPVYNCFFSSIRNNGCIIEENKLVYSNGTYSVDFEDFERRVADPSVKAFLLCNPHNPAGRVWTPDELRRMGEICLRHGVFVIADEIHCDIVMPGYKYTPFASLSDEFLANSATCTAPTKTFNIAGLQIANIIAADDTVRKKIDRAININEVCDVGPFGVVALQAAYNESEGWLDELLPYIKSNYDYLCDFFAAHMPMLKVLRLEGTYLVWVDCTALGRTSSDIIRELKDGEKLWLNGGDIYGETDRPFVRINIACPRATLVDGLNRLLHYVERIVK
;
A
#
# COMPACT_ATOMS: atom_id res chain seq x y z
N MET A 1 13.83 -81.85 8.68
CA MET A 1 15.06 -81.34 7.97
C MET A 1 14.78 -79.91 7.54
N SER A 2 15.67 -79.02 7.94
CA SER A 2 16.04 -77.70 7.49
C SER A 2 14.95 -76.61 7.53
N GLN A 3 15.00 -75.72 8.46
CA GLN A 3 15.77 -74.43 8.47
C GLN A 3 15.25 -73.52 7.37
N GLY A 4 14.89 -72.30 7.53
CA GLY A 4 15.29 -71.31 8.50
C GLY A 4 14.80 -69.92 8.14
N VAL A 5 15.01 -69.11 9.08
CA VAL A 5 15.38 -67.70 9.00
C VAL A 5 14.27 -66.66 8.75
N SER A 6 13.98 -65.99 9.85
CA SER A 6 13.43 -64.67 10.03
C SER A 6 14.29 -63.60 9.32
N VAL A 7 13.63 -62.63 8.68
CA VAL A 7 14.17 -61.27 8.63
C VAL A 7 13.04 -60.25 8.72
N ALA A 8 13.02 -59.52 9.83
CA ALA A 8 12.29 -58.28 10.00
C ALA A 8 12.96 -57.18 9.14
N ARG A 9 12.20 -56.43 8.37
CA ARG A 9 12.64 -55.12 7.82
C ARG A 9 11.62 -54.06 8.17
N SER A 10 12.07 -53.20 9.08
CA SER A 10 11.52 -51.89 9.33
C SER A 10 11.51 -51.03 8.07
N GLY A 11 10.35 -50.74 7.53
CA GLY A 11 10.18 -49.75 6.46
C GLY A 11 9.73 -48.44 7.07
N ARG A 12 10.66 -47.51 7.29
CA ARG A 12 10.32 -46.10 7.43
C ARG A 12 9.75 -45.63 6.08
N LEU A 13 8.47 -45.34 6.05
CA LEU A 13 7.86 -44.52 5.01
C LEU A 13 8.18 -43.05 5.35
N THR A 14 9.21 -42.50 4.68
CA THR A 14 9.44 -41.08 4.60
C THR A 14 8.36 -40.47 3.72
N MET A 15 7.41 -39.79 4.32
CA MET A 15 6.48 -38.93 3.59
C MET A 15 7.17 -37.59 3.32
N GLU A 16 7.80 -37.49 2.16
CA GLU A 16 8.05 -36.23 1.46
C GLU A 16 8.18 -36.55 -0.02
N PRO A 17 7.29 -36.08 -0.87
CA PRO A 17 7.59 -34.97 -1.74
C PRO A 17 6.37 -34.22 -2.35
N LEU A 18 5.20 -34.22 -1.75
CA LEU A 18 4.04 -33.56 -2.37
C LEU A 18 4.11 -32.03 -2.33
N HIS A 19 4.72 -31.45 -1.32
CA HIS A 19 4.89 -29.97 -1.23
C HIS A 19 5.93 -29.44 -2.22
N SER A 20 7.02 -30.20 -2.44
CA SER A 20 8.07 -29.79 -3.38
C SER A 20 7.64 -29.88 -4.85
N LEU A 21 6.81 -30.88 -5.19
CA LEU A 21 6.26 -31.02 -6.54
C LEU A 21 5.26 -29.89 -6.86
N HIS A 22 4.43 -29.50 -5.92
CA HIS A 22 3.47 -28.39 -6.13
C HIS A 22 4.18 -27.04 -6.30
N LEU A 23 5.23 -26.80 -5.53
CA LEU A 23 6.10 -25.62 -5.69
C LEU A 23 6.86 -25.65 -7.02
N ILE A 24 7.37 -26.81 -7.45
CA ILE A 24 8.08 -26.96 -8.73
C ILE A 24 7.10 -26.81 -9.91
N ILE A 25 5.87 -27.32 -9.81
CA ILE A 25 4.86 -27.18 -10.88
C ILE A 25 4.39 -25.71 -10.97
N LEU A 26 4.21 -24.99 -9.86
CA LEU A 26 3.92 -23.55 -9.85
C LEU A 26 5.08 -22.75 -10.45
N TYR A 27 6.32 -23.10 -10.16
CA TYR A 27 7.50 -22.41 -10.68
C TYR A 27 7.69 -22.62 -12.21
N VAL A 28 7.32 -23.80 -12.74
CA VAL A 28 7.41 -24.10 -14.19
C VAL A 28 6.29 -23.41 -14.98
N MET A 29 5.23 -22.92 -14.33
CA MET A 29 4.10 -22.26 -14.98
C MET A 29 4.05 -20.73 -14.74
N ALA A 30 4.92 -20.16 -13.90
CA ALA A 30 4.96 -18.74 -13.65
C ALA A 30 5.43 -17.98 -14.91
N LYS A 31 4.60 -17.08 -15.41
CA LYS A 31 4.91 -16.25 -16.58
C LYS A 31 5.87 -15.11 -16.23
N PHE A 32 5.92 -14.72 -14.94
CA PHE A 32 6.72 -13.60 -14.46
C PHE A 32 7.70 -14.06 -13.38
N ASN A 33 8.93 -13.52 -13.41
CA ASN A 33 9.98 -13.85 -12.44
C ASN A 33 10.11 -12.75 -11.39
N PHE A 34 9.55 -12.98 -10.19
CA PHE A 34 9.67 -12.07 -9.06
C PHE A 34 10.92 -12.34 -8.19
N ASP A 35 11.71 -13.38 -8.49
CA ASP A 35 12.99 -13.63 -7.84
C ASP A 35 14.18 -12.96 -8.55
N GLU A 36 13.93 -12.27 -9.69
CA GLU A 36 14.96 -11.48 -10.36
C GLU A 36 15.43 -10.34 -9.46
N ILE A 37 16.73 -10.30 -9.18
CA ILE A 37 17.35 -9.17 -8.48
C ILE A 37 17.65 -8.08 -9.51
N VAL A 38 16.90 -7.00 -9.45
CA VAL A 38 17.12 -5.82 -10.28
C VAL A 38 18.02 -4.85 -9.52
N ASP A 39 19.21 -4.61 -10.05
CA ASP A 39 20.08 -3.57 -9.47
C ASP A 39 19.47 -2.18 -9.72
N ARG A 40 19.20 -1.47 -8.62
CA ARG A 40 18.59 -0.14 -8.63
C ARG A 40 19.55 0.95 -8.18
N ARG A 41 20.79 0.60 -7.81
CA ARG A 41 21.82 1.57 -7.40
C ARG A 41 22.33 2.33 -8.61
N GLY A 42 22.62 3.62 -8.39
CA GLY A 42 23.07 4.51 -9.45
C GLY A 42 22.02 4.83 -10.51
N SER A 43 20.72 4.68 -10.15
CA SER A 43 19.58 5.03 -10.99
C SER A 43 18.83 6.28 -10.50
N ASP A 44 19.40 7.01 -9.57
CA ASP A 44 18.80 8.14 -8.85
C ASP A 44 17.50 7.74 -8.10
N CYS A 45 17.45 6.49 -7.66
CA CYS A 45 16.29 5.92 -6.98
C CYS A 45 16.28 6.30 -5.50
N VAL A 46 15.24 7.01 -5.03
CA VAL A 46 15.10 7.42 -3.62
C VAL A 46 15.30 6.24 -2.66
N LYS A 47 14.79 5.05 -2.97
CA LYS A 47 14.90 3.90 -2.07
C LYS A 47 16.34 3.43 -1.89
N TRP A 48 17.11 3.34 -2.98
CA TRP A 48 18.43 2.71 -3.00
C TRP A 48 19.60 3.69 -3.00
N ASP A 49 19.39 4.94 -3.46
CA ASP A 49 20.43 5.96 -3.63
C ASP A 49 20.32 7.14 -2.63
N GLU A 50 19.39 7.08 -1.64
CA GLU A 50 19.24 8.10 -0.59
C GLU A 50 20.42 8.13 0.39
N THR A 51 21.29 7.12 0.37
CA THR A 51 22.45 7.01 1.24
C THR A 51 23.65 6.45 0.51
N ASP A 52 24.83 7.06 0.74
CA ASP A 52 26.12 6.59 0.23
C ASP A 52 26.71 5.42 1.07
N VAL A 53 25.99 4.95 2.09
CA VAL A 53 26.47 3.85 2.95
C VAL A 53 26.49 2.54 2.14
N ASP A 54 27.70 2.05 1.87
CA ASP A 54 27.89 0.79 1.17
C ASP A 54 27.25 -0.38 1.92
N GLY A 55 26.56 -1.26 1.17
CA GLY A 55 25.88 -2.42 1.72
C GLY A 55 24.58 -2.12 2.48
N MET A 56 24.05 -0.88 2.46
CA MET A 56 22.73 -0.58 3.00
C MET A 56 21.65 -1.34 2.25
N LEU A 57 20.78 -2.04 2.99
CA LEU A 57 19.61 -2.74 2.48
C LEU A 57 18.35 -1.93 2.80
N PRO A 58 17.73 -1.25 1.83
CA PRO A 58 16.54 -0.45 2.08
C PRO A 58 15.27 -1.28 1.92
N MET A 59 14.47 -1.36 3.00
CA MET A 59 13.14 -1.95 3.00
C MET A 59 12.09 -0.96 3.57
N TRP A 60 12.33 0.34 3.40
CA TRP A 60 11.55 1.43 4.01
C TRP A 60 10.55 2.11 3.07
N VAL A 61 10.90 2.35 1.80
CA VAL A 61 10.01 3.00 0.82
C VAL A 61 8.94 2.03 0.36
N ALA A 62 7.71 2.55 0.19
CA ALA A 62 6.59 1.79 -0.33
C ALA A 62 6.56 1.75 -1.87
N ASP A 63 7.65 1.27 -2.47
CA ASP A 63 7.75 0.80 -3.85
C ASP A 63 8.26 -0.64 -3.87
N MET A 64 8.18 -1.32 -5.00
CA MET A 64 8.61 -2.71 -5.13
C MET A 64 10.01 -2.79 -5.75
N ASP A 65 10.72 -3.89 -5.50
CA ASP A 65 11.99 -4.20 -6.14
C ASP A 65 11.82 -5.15 -7.34
N PHE A 66 10.63 -5.22 -7.91
CA PHE A 66 10.30 -5.98 -9.11
C PHE A 66 10.22 -5.07 -10.34
N ARG A 67 10.56 -5.62 -11.50
CA ARG A 67 10.18 -4.97 -12.75
C ARG A 67 8.66 -4.87 -12.85
N THR A 68 8.19 -3.77 -13.40
CA THR A 68 6.75 -3.65 -13.74
C THR A 68 6.35 -4.64 -14.84
N ALA A 69 5.05 -4.77 -15.08
CA ALA A 69 4.53 -5.67 -16.11
C ALA A 69 5.12 -5.38 -17.51
N PRO A 70 5.47 -6.42 -18.30
CA PRO A 70 6.08 -6.23 -19.61
C PRO A 70 5.27 -5.35 -20.56
N ALA A 71 3.93 -5.46 -20.56
CA ALA A 71 3.06 -4.63 -21.39
C ALA A 71 3.22 -3.12 -21.09
N ILE A 72 3.47 -2.76 -19.83
CA ILE A 72 3.75 -1.36 -19.44
C ILE A 72 5.09 -0.92 -20.04
N ILE A 73 6.14 -1.74 -19.91
CA ILE A 73 7.46 -1.44 -20.48
C ILE A 73 7.37 -1.23 -21.99
N GLU A 74 6.67 -2.13 -22.70
CA GLU A 74 6.47 -2.04 -24.14
C GLU A 74 5.68 -0.78 -24.54
N ALA A 75 4.65 -0.40 -23.80
CA ALA A 75 3.88 0.82 -24.05
C ALA A 75 4.76 2.08 -23.88
N LEU A 76 5.60 2.11 -22.85
CA LEU A 76 6.55 3.20 -22.62
C LEU A 76 7.60 3.28 -23.73
N GLN A 77 8.15 2.13 -24.16
CA GLN A 77 9.11 2.07 -25.27
C GLN A 77 8.50 2.57 -26.58
N ARG A 78 7.28 2.14 -26.93
CA ARG A 78 6.57 2.63 -28.11
C ARG A 78 6.36 4.14 -28.05
N ARG A 79 5.96 4.67 -26.88
CA ARG A 79 5.76 6.12 -26.72
C ARG A 79 7.07 6.90 -26.81
N ALA A 80 8.17 6.38 -26.21
CA ALA A 80 9.49 6.97 -26.30
C ALA A 80 10.03 6.98 -27.75
N ALA A 81 9.85 5.89 -28.48
CA ALA A 81 10.28 5.76 -29.88
C ALA A 81 9.57 6.73 -30.85
N HIS A 82 8.39 7.23 -30.49
CA HIS A 82 7.71 8.30 -31.27
C HIS A 82 8.52 9.60 -31.32
N GLY A 83 9.27 9.94 -30.25
CA GLY A 83 10.26 11.00 -30.22
C GLY A 83 9.73 12.44 -30.17
N VAL A 84 8.41 12.67 -30.15
CA VAL A 84 7.80 14.00 -30.00
C VAL A 84 7.00 14.05 -28.70
N PHE A 85 7.37 14.95 -27.79
CA PHE A 85 6.79 15.10 -26.45
C PHE A 85 6.20 16.52 -26.31
N GLY A 86 5.11 16.77 -27.03
CA GLY A 86 4.35 18.01 -26.95
C GLY A 86 3.30 17.96 -25.83
N TYR A 87 2.36 18.91 -25.87
CA TYR A 87 1.20 18.89 -24.97
C TYR A 87 0.27 17.73 -25.33
N GLU A 88 -0.18 17.01 -24.30
CA GLU A 88 -0.99 15.80 -24.44
C GLU A 88 -2.40 16.03 -23.88
N HIS A 89 -3.36 15.29 -24.43
CA HIS A 89 -4.68 15.12 -23.86
C HIS A 89 -4.79 13.79 -23.15
N VAL A 90 -5.62 13.72 -22.12
CA VAL A 90 -6.09 12.43 -21.59
C VAL A 90 -7.14 11.87 -22.54
N PRO A 91 -6.88 10.76 -23.26
CA PRO A 91 -7.82 10.23 -24.25
C PRO A 91 -9.00 9.52 -23.57
N GLN A 92 -10.13 9.37 -24.28
CA GLN A 92 -11.30 8.65 -23.77
C GLN A 92 -10.98 7.18 -23.40
N SER A 93 -10.02 6.55 -24.10
CA SER A 93 -9.53 5.20 -23.79
C SER A 93 -8.90 5.08 -22.40
N TYR A 94 -8.30 6.15 -21.88
CA TYR A 94 -7.78 6.21 -20.52
C TYR A 94 -8.90 6.09 -19.48
N TYR A 95 -9.94 6.92 -19.62
CA TYR A 95 -11.09 6.88 -18.72
C TYR A 95 -11.83 5.54 -18.80
N ALA A 96 -11.96 4.98 -20.00
CA ALA A 96 -12.53 3.65 -20.20
C ALA A 96 -11.68 2.55 -19.51
N ALA A 97 -10.35 2.68 -19.53
CA ALA A 97 -9.46 1.74 -18.84
C ALA A 97 -9.67 1.79 -17.30
N VAL A 98 -9.78 2.99 -16.73
CA VAL A 98 -10.04 3.16 -15.29
C VAL A 98 -11.40 2.55 -14.91
N VAL A 99 -12.47 2.92 -15.60
CA VAL A 99 -13.83 2.40 -15.32
C VAL A 99 -13.86 0.87 -15.49
N GLY A 100 -13.27 0.37 -16.60
CA GLY A 100 -13.22 -1.05 -16.89
C GLY A 100 -12.44 -1.86 -15.83
N TRP A 101 -11.35 -1.33 -15.31
CA TRP A 101 -10.57 -1.94 -14.24
C TRP A 101 -11.39 -2.10 -12.97
N PHE A 102 -11.98 -0.99 -12.48
CA PHE A 102 -12.79 -1.02 -11.26
C PHE A 102 -14.02 -1.91 -11.39
N ALA A 103 -14.67 -1.92 -12.57
CA ALA A 103 -15.80 -2.81 -12.83
C ALA A 103 -15.39 -4.30 -12.73
N ARG A 104 -14.27 -4.68 -13.35
CA ARG A 104 -13.80 -6.08 -13.36
C ARG A 104 -13.24 -6.53 -12.01
N ARG A 105 -12.38 -5.73 -11.41
CA ARG A 105 -11.64 -6.13 -10.18
C ARG A 105 -12.43 -5.90 -8.90
N HIS A 106 -13.23 -4.83 -8.86
CA HIS A 106 -13.87 -4.37 -7.62
C HIS A 106 -15.40 -4.33 -7.69
N GLY A 107 -16.00 -4.64 -8.86
CA GLY A 107 -17.46 -4.63 -9.04
C GLY A 107 -18.08 -3.24 -8.93
N TRP A 108 -17.27 -2.18 -9.10
CA TRP A 108 -17.72 -0.79 -9.02
C TRP A 108 -17.68 -0.13 -10.39
N THR A 109 -18.85 0.32 -10.85
CA THR A 109 -19.01 1.05 -12.11
C THR A 109 -19.39 2.49 -11.82
N PHE A 110 -18.76 3.43 -12.48
CA PHE A 110 -19.01 4.86 -12.35
C PHE A 110 -18.85 5.57 -13.72
N ARG A 111 -19.25 6.84 -13.77
CA ARG A 111 -19.21 7.60 -15.04
C ARG A 111 -17.79 8.11 -15.31
N PRO A 112 -17.30 8.02 -16.56
CA PRO A 112 -15.99 8.55 -16.93
C PRO A 112 -15.81 10.05 -16.59
N GLU A 113 -16.90 10.83 -16.65
CA GLU A 113 -16.91 12.28 -16.39
C GLU A 113 -16.67 12.63 -14.92
N TRP A 114 -16.72 11.64 -14.01
CA TRP A 114 -16.41 11.83 -12.60
C TRP A 114 -14.91 11.77 -12.31
N ILE A 115 -14.11 11.37 -13.29
CA ILE A 115 -12.67 11.18 -13.14
C ILE A 115 -11.94 12.49 -13.46
N ILE A 116 -11.10 12.93 -12.53
CA ILE A 116 -10.12 14.00 -12.72
C ILE A 116 -8.73 13.34 -12.72
N TYR A 117 -7.94 13.58 -13.77
CA TYR A 117 -6.55 13.21 -13.83
C TYR A 117 -5.70 14.07 -12.89
N THR A 118 -4.69 13.48 -12.28
CA THR A 118 -3.65 14.19 -11.51
C THR A 118 -2.34 13.39 -11.49
N THR A 119 -1.27 14.01 -10.98
CA THR A 119 0.10 13.47 -11.03
C THR A 119 0.44 12.47 -9.93
N GLY A 120 -0.42 12.28 -8.93
CA GLY A 120 -0.19 11.34 -7.83
C GLY A 120 -1.27 11.44 -6.78
N VAL A 121 -1.39 10.40 -5.92
CA VAL A 121 -2.43 10.37 -4.89
C VAL A 121 -2.17 11.38 -3.77
N VAL A 122 -0.93 11.67 -3.40
CA VAL A 122 -0.63 12.72 -2.43
C VAL A 122 -1.05 14.12 -2.95
N PRO A 123 -0.71 14.52 -4.20
CA PRO A 123 -1.30 15.70 -4.83
C PRO A 123 -2.83 15.67 -4.94
N ALA A 124 -3.42 14.49 -5.23
CA ALA A 124 -4.87 14.31 -5.28
C ALA A 124 -5.53 14.63 -3.93
N VAL A 125 -5.06 13.99 -2.86
CA VAL A 125 -5.53 14.22 -1.48
C VAL A 125 -5.41 15.70 -1.11
N SER A 126 -4.27 16.33 -1.42
CA SER A 126 -4.04 17.75 -1.15
C SER A 126 -5.02 18.65 -1.90
N ALA A 127 -5.31 18.33 -3.18
CA ALA A 127 -6.29 19.09 -3.99
C ALA A 127 -7.72 18.92 -3.46
N VAL A 128 -8.10 17.72 -3.02
CA VAL A 128 -9.42 17.47 -2.43
C VAL A 128 -9.56 18.22 -1.10
N ILE A 129 -8.55 18.15 -0.20
CA ILE A 129 -8.55 18.93 1.05
C ILE A 129 -8.77 20.41 0.74
N LYS A 130 -7.99 20.98 -0.18
CA LYS A 130 -8.12 22.39 -0.59
C LYS A 130 -9.50 22.74 -1.15
N ALA A 131 -10.17 21.79 -1.82
CA ALA A 131 -11.48 21.99 -2.41
C ALA A 131 -12.63 21.99 -1.40
N VAL A 132 -12.50 21.25 -0.29
CA VAL A 132 -13.60 21.01 0.66
C VAL A 132 -13.37 21.64 2.03
N THR A 133 -12.21 22.28 2.26
CA THR A 133 -11.86 22.95 3.52
C THR A 133 -11.36 24.37 3.29
N VAL A 134 -11.24 25.13 4.36
CA VAL A 134 -10.52 26.40 4.40
C VAL A 134 -9.42 26.36 5.49
N PRO A 135 -8.38 27.21 5.44
CA PRO A 135 -7.38 27.28 6.51
C PRO A 135 -8.00 27.45 7.88
N GLY A 136 -7.58 26.64 8.85
CA GLY A 136 -8.14 26.57 10.20
C GLY A 136 -9.18 25.47 10.40
N ASP A 137 -9.75 24.91 9.35
CA ASP A 137 -10.60 23.72 9.45
C ASP A 137 -9.79 22.50 9.89
N LYS A 138 -10.47 21.53 10.52
CA LYS A 138 -9.90 20.26 10.91
C LYS A 138 -10.15 19.16 9.88
N VAL A 139 -9.14 18.34 9.66
CA VAL A 139 -9.24 17.10 8.87
C VAL A 139 -8.93 15.92 9.78
N LEU A 140 -9.91 15.02 9.91
CA LEU A 140 -9.80 13.82 10.72
C LEU A 140 -8.97 12.76 10.01
N VAL A 141 -8.08 12.09 10.75
CA VAL A 141 -7.30 10.92 10.32
C VAL A 141 -7.36 9.84 11.40
N GLN A 142 -7.12 8.59 11.02
CA GLN A 142 -7.07 7.44 11.93
C GLN A 142 -5.63 6.97 12.12
N THR A 143 -5.01 7.42 13.22
CA THR A 143 -3.59 7.08 13.51
C THR A 143 -3.43 5.71 14.19
N PRO A 144 -2.31 4.98 13.89
CA PRO A 144 -1.21 5.33 12.98
C PRO A 144 -1.65 5.32 11.52
N VAL A 145 -1.17 6.28 10.71
CA VAL A 145 -1.57 6.41 9.30
C VAL A 145 -0.41 6.93 8.45
N TYR A 146 -0.53 6.80 7.14
CA TYR A 146 0.46 7.27 6.17
C TYR A 146 0.89 8.73 6.44
N ASN A 147 2.19 8.92 6.65
CA ASN A 147 2.76 10.18 7.13
C ASN A 147 2.52 11.39 6.20
N CYS A 148 2.37 11.17 4.87
CA CYS A 148 2.05 12.27 3.97
C CYS A 148 0.63 12.84 4.18
N PHE A 149 -0.26 12.16 4.90
CA PHE A 149 -1.55 12.75 5.30
C PHE A 149 -1.33 13.97 6.19
N PHE A 150 -0.40 13.88 7.14
CA PHE A 150 -0.08 14.99 8.03
C PHE A 150 0.46 16.21 7.27
N SER A 151 1.35 15.99 6.30
CA SER A 151 1.87 17.09 5.49
C SER A 151 0.80 17.67 4.55
N SER A 152 -0.02 16.82 3.91
CA SER A 152 -1.11 17.29 3.04
C SER A 152 -2.11 18.17 3.80
N ILE A 153 -2.45 17.82 5.04
CA ILE A 153 -3.34 18.62 5.89
C ILE A 153 -2.68 19.95 6.25
N ARG A 154 -1.45 19.91 6.80
CA ARG A 154 -0.74 21.14 7.23
C ARG A 154 -0.44 22.09 6.08
N ASN A 155 -0.06 21.56 4.92
CA ASN A 155 0.26 22.38 3.74
C ASN A 155 -0.97 23.14 3.18
N ASN A 156 -2.18 22.67 3.49
CA ASN A 156 -3.41 23.39 3.17
C ASN A 156 -3.89 24.32 4.31
N GLY A 157 -3.08 24.51 5.34
CA GLY A 157 -3.41 25.38 6.49
C GLY A 157 -4.45 24.76 7.44
N CYS A 158 -4.75 23.47 7.28
CA CYS A 158 -5.71 22.75 8.11
C CYS A 158 -5.05 22.13 9.34
N ILE A 159 -5.87 21.81 10.33
CA ILE A 159 -5.48 21.20 11.60
C ILE A 159 -5.76 19.69 11.53
N ILE A 160 -4.81 18.90 12.01
CA ILE A 160 -4.98 17.46 12.13
C ILE A 160 -5.87 17.17 13.35
N GLU A 161 -6.95 16.44 13.14
CA GLU A 161 -7.73 15.81 14.20
C GLU A 161 -7.48 14.30 14.15
N GLU A 162 -7.24 13.66 15.31
CA GLU A 162 -6.84 12.26 15.36
C GLU A 162 -7.89 11.39 16.06
N ASN A 163 -8.37 10.37 15.36
CA ASN A 163 -9.03 9.22 15.97
C ASN A 163 -7.99 8.10 16.06
N LYS A 164 -7.46 7.82 17.25
CA LYS A 164 -6.49 6.75 17.44
C LYS A 164 -7.15 5.39 17.27
N LEU A 165 -6.59 4.57 16.39
CA LEU A 165 -6.99 3.17 16.26
C LEU A 165 -6.61 2.36 17.50
N VAL A 166 -7.46 1.43 17.88
CA VAL A 166 -7.23 0.55 19.04
C VAL A 166 -6.45 -0.68 18.62
N TYR A 167 -5.22 -0.79 19.11
CA TYR A 167 -4.39 -1.99 18.92
C TYR A 167 -4.78 -3.09 19.91
N SER A 168 -5.18 -4.24 19.40
CA SER A 168 -5.51 -5.43 20.20
C SER A 168 -5.31 -6.70 19.38
N ASN A 169 -4.76 -7.76 20.02
CA ASN A 169 -4.64 -9.08 19.40
C ASN A 169 -3.96 -9.10 18.00
N GLY A 170 -2.92 -8.26 17.82
CA GLY A 170 -2.17 -8.20 16.56
C GLY A 170 -2.91 -7.55 15.40
N THR A 171 -3.92 -6.73 15.68
CA THR A 171 -4.65 -5.95 14.67
C THR A 171 -5.13 -4.62 15.26
N TYR A 172 -5.59 -3.73 14.39
CA TYR A 172 -6.21 -2.46 14.78
C TYR A 172 -7.71 -2.47 14.49
N SER A 173 -8.47 -1.77 15.32
CA SER A 173 -9.90 -1.52 15.14
C SER A 173 -10.21 -0.03 15.35
N VAL A 174 -11.35 0.42 14.84
CA VAL A 174 -11.82 1.79 15.02
C VAL A 174 -12.47 1.93 16.39
N ASP A 175 -12.05 2.95 17.17
CA ASP A 175 -12.83 3.43 18.30
C ASP A 175 -13.94 4.34 17.75
N PHE A 176 -15.12 3.77 17.57
CA PHE A 176 -16.25 4.47 16.98
C PHE A 176 -16.88 5.52 17.90
N GLU A 177 -16.74 5.41 19.21
CA GLU A 177 -17.23 6.42 20.16
C GLU A 177 -16.35 7.68 20.07
N ASP A 178 -15.02 7.50 20.07
CA ASP A 178 -14.09 8.59 19.85
C ASP A 178 -14.22 9.17 18.44
N PHE A 179 -14.40 8.31 17.41
CA PHE A 179 -14.59 8.74 16.03
C PHE A 179 -15.80 9.68 15.91
N GLU A 180 -16.98 9.28 16.41
CA GLU A 180 -18.19 10.09 16.34
C GLU A 180 -18.05 11.39 17.15
N ARG A 181 -17.46 11.32 18.33
CA ARG A 181 -17.20 12.51 19.15
C ARG A 181 -16.35 13.55 18.41
N ARG A 182 -15.34 13.09 17.66
CA ARG A 182 -14.45 13.96 16.88
C ARG A 182 -15.13 14.51 15.64
N VAL A 183 -15.85 13.68 14.92
CA VAL A 183 -16.63 14.08 13.74
C VAL A 183 -17.73 15.09 14.10
N ALA A 184 -18.28 15.04 15.33
CA ALA A 184 -19.28 15.99 15.82
C ALA A 184 -18.72 17.40 16.09
N ASP A 185 -17.40 17.60 16.13
CA ASP A 185 -16.82 18.94 16.21
C ASP A 185 -17.11 19.70 14.90
N PRO A 186 -17.80 20.85 14.96
CA PRO A 186 -18.18 21.61 13.77
C PRO A 186 -16.98 22.15 12.96
N SER A 187 -15.76 22.14 13.54
CA SER A 187 -14.53 22.49 12.84
C SER A 187 -14.02 21.35 11.95
N VAL A 188 -14.43 20.11 12.16
CA VAL A 188 -14.06 18.96 11.33
C VAL A 188 -14.88 19.01 10.05
N LYS A 189 -14.21 19.19 8.91
CA LYS A 189 -14.85 19.32 7.59
C LYS A 189 -14.61 18.14 6.69
N ALA A 190 -13.52 17.41 6.90
CA ALA A 190 -13.19 16.23 6.11
C ALA A 190 -12.64 15.10 6.99
N PHE A 191 -12.92 13.87 6.57
CA PHE A 191 -12.28 12.66 7.06
C PHE A 191 -11.42 12.07 5.94
N LEU A 192 -10.12 11.91 6.19
CA LEU A 192 -9.18 11.33 5.26
C LEU A 192 -9.01 9.84 5.59
N LEU A 193 -9.75 9.02 4.87
CA LEU A 193 -9.79 7.57 5.00
C LEU A 193 -8.65 6.93 4.23
N CYS A 194 -7.91 6.01 4.85
CA CYS A 194 -6.92 5.14 4.19
C CYS A 194 -7.52 3.73 4.03
N ASN A 195 -7.74 3.26 2.78
CA ASN A 195 -8.45 2.01 2.52
C ASN A 195 -7.93 1.29 1.25
N PRO A 196 -7.16 0.20 1.36
CA PRO A 196 -6.58 -0.45 2.56
C PRO A 196 -5.65 0.45 3.37
N HIS A 197 -5.54 0.17 4.66
CA HIS A 197 -4.90 1.05 5.62
C HIS A 197 -3.40 0.78 5.77
N ASN A 198 -2.58 1.80 5.54
CA ASN A 198 -1.14 1.82 5.77
C ASN A 198 -0.82 2.72 6.98
N PRO A 199 -0.08 2.27 8.02
CA PRO A 199 0.75 1.07 8.07
C PRO A 199 0.07 -0.16 8.69
N ALA A 200 -1.16 -0.04 9.20
CA ALA A 200 -1.83 -1.09 9.99
C ALA A 200 -2.11 -2.38 9.20
N GLY A 201 -2.01 -2.34 7.86
CA GLY A 201 -2.25 -3.50 7.00
C GLY A 201 -3.72 -3.97 6.96
N ARG A 202 -4.67 -3.13 7.42
CA ARG A 202 -6.10 -3.45 7.48
C ARG A 202 -6.79 -3.25 6.13
N VAL A 203 -7.74 -4.15 5.84
CA VAL A 203 -8.78 -3.97 4.82
C VAL A 203 -10.10 -3.79 5.56
N TRP A 204 -10.64 -2.57 5.55
CA TRP A 204 -11.87 -2.27 6.27
C TRP A 204 -13.04 -3.07 5.72
N THR A 205 -13.83 -3.65 6.60
CA THR A 205 -15.05 -4.36 6.21
C THR A 205 -16.12 -3.41 5.70
N PRO A 206 -17.07 -3.87 4.88
CA PRO A 206 -18.20 -3.04 4.45
C PRO A 206 -18.97 -2.41 5.61
N ASP A 207 -19.08 -3.10 6.75
CA ASP A 207 -19.81 -2.60 7.91
C ASP A 207 -19.01 -1.52 8.65
N GLU A 208 -17.68 -1.66 8.79
CA GLU A 208 -16.81 -0.60 9.32
C GLU A 208 -16.91 0.66 8.45
N LEU A 209 -16.81 0.49 7.12
CA LEU A 209 -16.90 1.60 6.16
C LEU A 209 -18.29 2.28 6.20
N ARG A 210 -19.38 1.50 6.26
CA ARG A 210 -20.73 2.05 6.40
C ARG A 210 -20.87 2.87 7.67
N ARG A 211 -20.43 2.34 8.80
CA ARG A 211 -20.52 3.05 10.08
C ARG A 211 -19.74 4.35 10.05
N MET A 212 -18.52 4.38 9.52
CA MET A 212 -17.75 5.61 9.33
C MET A 212 -18.49 6.60 8.42
N GLY A 213 -19.01 6.13 7.29
CA GLY A 213 -19.73 6.96 6.33
C GLY A 213 -21.02 7.55 6.87
N GLU A 214 -21.82 6.77 7.59
CA GLU A 214 -23.06 7.22 8.24
C GLU A 214 -22.80 8.29 9.30
N ILE A 215 -21.73 8.14 10.09
CA ILE A 215 -21.31 9.15 11.07
C ILE A 215 -20.91 10.43 10.33
N CYS A 216 -20.09 10.34 9.29
CA CYS A 216 -19.68 11.51 8.50
C CYS A 216 -20.88 12.22 7.86
N LEU A 217 -21.84 11.50 7.29
CA LEU A 217 -23.05 12.07 6.71
C LEU A 217 -23.89 12.83 7.74
N ARG A 218 -24.11 12.24 8.92
CA ARG A 218 -24.90 12.88 9.99
C ARG A 218 -24.34 14.23 10.43
N HIS A 219 -23.02 14.38 10.37
CA HIS A 219 -22.34 15.59 10.83
C HIS A 219 -21.85 16.49 9.67
N GLY A 220 -22.17 16.15 8.42
CA GLY A 220 -21.81 16.94 7.25
C GLY A 220 -20.30 16.97 6.97
N VAL A 221 -19.58 15.90 7.33
CA VAL A 221 -18.13 15.73 7.08
C VAL A 221 -17.92 15.01 5.77
N PHE A 222 -17.10 15.58 4.89
CA PHE A 222 -16.77 15.02 3.57
C PHE A 222 -15.72 13.92 3.69
N VAL A 223 -15.86 12.81 2.96
CA VAL A 223 -14.89 11.70 2.99
C VAL A 223 -13.92 11.79 1.83
N ILE A 224 -12.63 11.84 2.12
CA ILE A 224 -11.54 11.73 1.15
C ILE A 224 -10.97 10.32 1.29
N ALA A 225 -11.29 9.43 0.34
CA ALA A 225 -10.85 8.04 0.38
C ALA A 225 -9.54 7.86 -0.41
N ASP A 226 -8.42 7.71 0.30
CA ASP A 226 -7.17 7.24 -0.31
C ASP A 226 -7.22 5.72 -0.46
N GLU A 227 -7.45 5.28 -1.69
CA GLU A 227 -7.63 3.89 -2.06
C GLU A 227 -6.51 3.39 -2.98
N ILE A 228 -5.31 3.97 -2.88
CA ILE A 228 -4.14 3.64 -3.72
C ILE A 228 -3.70 2.18 -3.59
N HIS A 229 -4.02 1.51 -2.48
CA HIS A 229 -3.68 0.11 -2.21
C HIS A 229 -4.82 -0.87 -2.54
N CYS A 230 -5.90 -0.43 -3.19
CA CYS A 230 -7.12 -1.20 -3.43
C CYS A 230 -6.91 -2.58 -4.10
N ASP A 231 -5.92 -2.69 -4.97
CA ASP A 231 -5.62 -3.94 -5.69
C ASP A 231 -4.73 -4.90 -4.90
N ILE A 232 -4.08 -4.42 -3.83
CA ILE A 232 -3.09 -5.20 -3.07
C ILE A 232 -3.75 -5.71 -1.80
N VAL A 233 -4.53 -6.79 -1.97
CA VAL A 233 -5.31 -7.42 -0.89
C VAL A 233 -4.94 -8.89 -0.80
N MET A 234 -4.68 -9.36 0.43
CA MET A 234 -4.26 -10.73 0.69
C MET A 234 -5.43 -11.71 0.46
N PRO A 235 -5.14 -12.96 0.05
CA PRO A 235 -6.17 -13.99 -0.08
C PRO A 235 -7.01 -14.14 1.18
N GLY A 236 -8.34 -14.21 1.01
CA GLY A 236 -9.31 -14.29 2.11
C GLY A 236 -9.88 -12.93 2.55
N TYR A 237 -9.34 -11.83 2.07
CA TYR A 237 -9.86 -10.47 2.29
C TYR A 237 -10.42 -9.89 1.00
N LYS A 238 -11.29 -8.91 1.12
CA LYS A 238 -11.91 -8.23 -0.03
C LYS A 238 -11.94 -6.74 0.22
N TYR A 239 -11.29 -5.99 -0.66
CA TYR A 239 -11.44 -4.54 -0.69
C TYR A 239 -12.85 -4.15 -1.16
N THR A 240 -13.39 -3.12 -0.54
CA THR A 240 -14.66 -2.51 -0.92
C THR A 240 -14.42 -1.02 -1.17
N PRO A 241 -14.70 -0.49 -2.37
CA PRO A 241 -14.65 0.94 -2.63
C PRO A 241 -15.62 1.68 -1.70
N PHE A 242 -15.17 2.69 -0.97
CA PHE A 242 -16.03 3.44 -0.04
C PHE A 242 -17.26 4.02 -0.76
N ALA A 243 -17.03 4.65 -1.90
CA ALA A 243 -18.06 5.30 -2.70
C ALA A 243 -19.09 4.33 -3.32
N SER A 244 -18.80 3.01 -3.35
CA SER A 244 -19.71 2.01 -3.89
C SER A 244 -20.79 1.53 -2.91
N LEU A 245 -20.72 1.94 -1.64
CA LEU A 245 -21.59 1.43 -0.59
C LEU A 245 -22.99 2.04 -0.61
N SER A 246 -23.14 3.30 -1.05
CA SER A 246 -24.43 3.96 -1.30
C SER A 246 -24.28 5.20 -2.17
N ASP A 247 -25.40 5.68 -2.72
CA ASP A 247 -25.43 6.93 -3.51
C ASP A 247 -25.11 8.15 -2.66
N GLU A 248 -25.47 8.14 -1.38
CA GLU A 248 -25.16 9.22 -0.44
C GLU A 248 -23.65 9.27 -0.13
N PHE A 249 -23.00 8.11 0.02
CA PHE A 249 -21.55 8.07 0.23
C PHE A 249 -20.81 8.50 -1.04
N LEU A 250 -21.30 8.08 -2.20
CA LEU A 250 -20.77 8.51 -3.50
C LEU A 250 -20.84 10.03 -3.65
N ALA A 251 -21.97 10.66 -3.28
CA ALA A 251 -22.15 12.11 -3.37
C ALA A 251 -21.29 12.88 -2.34
N ASN A 252 -21.04 12.29 -1.16
CA ASN A 252 -20.30 12.92 -0.05
C ASN A 252 -18.84 12.46 0.03
N SER A 253 -18.25 12.01 -1.08
CA SER A 253 -16.85 11.56 -1.08
C SER A 253 -16.12 11.86 -2.37
N ALA A 254 -14.78 11.78 -2.28
CA ALA A 254 -13.88 11.70 -3.43
C ALA A 254 -12.90 10.54 -3.21
N THR A 255 -12.81 9.63 -4.19
CA THR A 255 -11.87 8.51 -4.18
C THR A 255 -10.59 8.90 -4.91
N CYS A 256 -9.45 8.78 -4.24
CA CYS A 256 -8.12 8.99 -4.80
C CYS A 256 -7.47 7.64 -5.07
N THR A 257 -7.13 7.34 -6.33
CA THR A 257 -6.58 6.04 -6.73
C THR A 257 -5.54 6.17 -7.84
N ALA A 258 -4.67 5.17 -7.97
CA ALA A 258 -3.64 5.12 -8.99
C ALA A 258 -3.15 3.68 -9.23
N PRO A 259 -2.67 3.34 -10.44
CA PRO A 259 -2.00 2.06 -10.69
C PRO A 259 -0.61 1.97 -10.07
N THR A 260 -0.11 3.04 -9.47
CA THR A 260 1.30 3.23 -9.15
C THR A 260 1.83 2.28 -8.08
N LYS A 261 1.01 1.93 -7.09
CA LYS A 261 1.36 0.92 -6.07
C LYS A 261 1.16 -0.49 -6.57
N THR A 262 0.10 -0.72 -7.34
CA THR A 262 -0.26 -2.01 -7.91
C THR A 262 0.80 -2.52 -8.89
N PHE A 263 1.29 -1.65 -9.77
CA PHE A 263 2.19 -2.01 -10.87
C PHE A 263 3.61 -1.44 -10.74
N ASN A 264 3.99 -0.93 -9.57
CA ASN A 264 5.32 -0.38 -9.30
C ASN A 264 5.77 0.70 -10.28
N ILE A 265 4.91 1.68 -10.54
CA ILE A 265 5.14 2.78 -11.51
C ILE A 265 4.99 4.18 -10.88
N ALA A 266 5.34 4.33 -9.59
CA ALA A 266 5.18 5.60 -8.88
C ALA A 266 5.93 6.77 -9.54
N GLY A 267 7.10 6.52 -10.14
CA GLY A 267 7.90 7.52 -10.84
C GLY A 267 7.25 8.09 -12.11
N LEU A 268 6.19 7.45 -12.63
CA LEU A 268 5.46 7.92 -13.83
C LEU A 268 4.38 8.96 -13.51
N GLN A 269 4.15 9.24 -12.23
CA GLN A 269 3.32 10.36 -11.76
C GLN A 269 1.92 10.40 -12.39
N ILE A 270 1.10 9.40 -12.08
CA ILE A 270 -0.26 9.24 -12.57
C ILE A 270 -1.21 8.87 -11.43
N ALA A 271 -2.34 9.55 -11.32
CA ALA A 271 -3.42 9.23 -10.40
C ALA A 271 -4.76 9.78 -10.89
N ASN A 272 -5.83 9.37 -10.23
CA ASN A 272 -7.19 9.79 -10.52
C ASN A 272 -7.91 10.19 -9.23
N ILE A 273 -8.78 11.20 -9.34
CA ILE A 273 -9.77 11.55 -8.34
C ILE A 273 -11.13 11.25 -8.95
N ILE A 274 -11.95 10.46 -8.27
CA ILE A 274 -13.31 10.12 -8.70
C ILE A 274 -14.26 10.84 -7.76
N ALA A 275 -15.03 11.82 -8.29
CA ALA A 275 -15.97 12.63 -7.53
C ALA A 275 -17.27 12.79 -8.32
N ALA A 276 -18.39 12.27 -7.79
CA ALA A 276 -19.68 12.28 -8.47
C ALA A 276 -20.37 13.65 -8.38
N ASP A 277 -20.27 14.34 -7.25
CA ASP A 277 -20.85 15.67 -7.08
C ASP A 277 -20.17 16.70 -7.99
N ASP A 278 -20.96 17.35 -8.87
CA ASP A 278 -20.44 18.29 -9.87
C ASP A 278 -19.84 19.56 -9.23
N THR A 279 -20.38 20.00 -8.11
CA THR A 279 -19.88 21.19 -7.41
C THR A 279 -18.52 20.90 -6.76
N VAL A 280 -18.41 19.76 -6.09
CA VAL A 280 -17.14 19.31 -5.51
C VAL A 280 -16.11 19.06 -6.60
N ARG A 281 -16.49 18.39 -7.67
CA ARG A 281 -15.60 18.10 -8.80
C ARG A 281 -15.01 19.37 -9.42
N LYS A 282 -15.83 20.41 -9.64
CA LYS A 282 -15.37 21.72 -10.12
C LYS A 282 -14.41 22.41 -9.15
N LYS A 283 -14.66 22.29 -7.84
CA LYS A 283 -13.74 22.83 -6.82
C LYS A 283 -12.40 22.08 -6.82
N ILE A 284 -12.41 20.75 -6.97
CA ILE A 284 -11.19 19.94 -7.06
C ILE A 284 -10.39 20.31 -8.32
N ASP A 285 -11.05 20.38 -9.47
CA ASP A 285 -10.44 20.83 -10.73
C ASP A 285 -9.80 22.22 -10.58
N ARG A 286 -10.50 23.17 -9.98
CA ARG A 286 -9.95 24.48 -9.66
C ARG A 286 -8.76 24.39 -8.70
N ALA A 287 -8.80 23.53 -7.69
CA ALA A 287 -7.71 23.38 -6.74
C ALA A 287 -6.41 22.85 -7.39
N ILE A 288 -6.53 21.97 -8.38
CA ILE A 288 -5.42 21.47 -9.19
C ILE A 288 -4.88 22.62 -10.07
N ASN A 289 -5.77 23.30 -10.78
CA ASN A 289 -5.41 24.32 -11.77
C ASN A 289 -4.96 25.66 -11.17
N ILE A 290 -5.14 25.89 -9.88
CA ILE A 290 -4.69 27.15 -9.26
C ILE A 290 -3.17 27.33 -9.28
N ASN A 291 -2.43 26.25 -9.42
CA ASN A 291 -0.98 26.26 -9.58
C ASN A 291 -0.53 25.99 -11.03
N GLU A 292 -1.46 26.02 -12.00
CA GLU A 292 -1.23 25.76 -13.43
C GLU A 292 -0.61 24.37 -13.69
N VAL A 293 -0.93 23.37 -12.84
CA VAL A 293 -0.46 21.97 -12.95
C VAL A 293 -1.58 21.11 -13.55
N CYS A 294 -1.98 21.44 -14.77
CA CYS A 294 -3.09 20.78 -15.46
C CYS A 294 -2.66 19.89 -16.62
N ASP A 295 -1.43 20.04 -17.11
CA ASP A 295 -0.92 19.27 -18.23
C ASP A 295 -0.55 17.85 -17.82
N VAL A 296 -0.77 16.89 -18.72
CA VAL A 296 -0.54 15.47 -18.46
C VAL A 296 0.78 15.00 -19.06
N GLY A 297 1.47 14.12 -18.32
CA GLY A 297 2.67 13.47 -18.84
C GLY A 297 2.32 12.29 -19.75
N PRO A 298 2.89 12.21 -20.97
CA PRO A 298 2.55 11.17 -21.95
C PRO A 298 2.82 9.76 -21.43
N PHE A 299 3.87 9.58 -20.62
CA PHE A 299 4.26 8.27 -20.12
C PHE A 299 3.27 7.74 -19.06
N GLY A 300 2.78 8.59 -18.17
CA GLY A 300 1.76 8.20 -17.19
C GLY A 300 0.47 7.73 -17.84
N VAL A 301 0.02 8.43 -18.89
CA VAL A 301 -1.21 8.12 -19.62
C VAL A 301 -1.14 6.74 -20.31
N VAL A 302 -0.04 6.45 -21.03
CA VAL A 302 0.11 5.16 -21.72
C VAL A 302 0.36 4.01 -20.74
N ALA A 303 1.08 4.30 -19.65
CA ALA A 303 1.37 3.29 -18.62
C ALA A 303 0.10 2.85 -17.87
N LEU A 304 -0.79 3.76 -17.51
CA LEU A 304 -2.06 3.40 -16.87
C LEU A 304 -2.92 2.54 -17.80
N GLN A 305 -3.02 2.90 -19.08
CA GLN A 305 -3.81 2.11 -20.04
C GLN A 305 -3.25 0.68 -20.19
N ALA A 306 -1.93 0.52 -20.31
CA ALA A 306 -1.29 -0.78 -20.39
C ALA A 306 -1.43 -1.56 -19.07
N ALA A 307 -1.35 -0.88 -17.91
CA ALA A 307 -1.55 -1.48 -16.61
C ALA A 307 -2.95 -2.09 -16.49
N TYR A 308 -3.99 -1.30 -16.75
CA TYR A 308 -5.37 -1.73 -16.52
C TYR A 308 -5.97 -2.61 -17.61
N ASN A 309 -5.47 -2.51 -18.86
CA ASN A 309 -6.01 -3.30 -19.96
C ASN A 309 -5.23 -4.59 -20.24
N GLU A 310 -3.92 -4.64 -19.94
CA GLU A 310 -3.02 -5.70 -20.44
C GLU A 310 -2.20 -6.39 -19.34
N SER A 311 -2.24 -5.88 -18.09
CA SER A 311 -1.31 -6.34 -17.05
C SER A 311 -2.00 -7.05 -15.87
N GLU A 312 -3.27 -7.40 -15.98
CA GLU A 312 -4.04 -8.06 -14.91
C GLU A 312 -3.38 -9.37 -14.47
N GLY A 313 -2.93 -10.20 -15.44
CA GLY A 313 -2.25 -11.46 -15.13
C GLY A 313 -0.92 -11.30 -14.38
N TRP A 314 -0.22 -10.16 -14.54
CA TRP A 314 0.98 -9.88 -13.76
C TRP A 314 0.63 -9.66 -12.28
N LEU A 315 -0.45 -8.93 -12.01
CA LEU A 315 -0.95 -8.72 -10.64
C LEU A 315 -1.42 -10.04 -10.01
N ASP A 316 -2.11 -10.88 -10.77
CA ASP A 316 -2.61 -12.16 -10.29
C ASP A 316 -1.48 -13.13 -9.87
N GLU A 317 -0.28 -13.01 -10.47
CA GLU A 317 0.91 -13.74 -10.04
C GLU A 317 1.69 -13.02 -8.93
N LEU A 318 1.66 -11.69 -8.88
CA LEU A 318 2.33 -10.89 -7.85
C LEU A 318 1.73 -11.12 -6.46
N LEU A 319 0.40 -11.13 -6.35
CA LEU A 319 -0.27 -11.23 -5.05
C LEU A 319 0.06 -12.53 -4.31
N PRO A 320 0.04 -13.72 -4.93
CA PRO A 320 0.52 -14.95 -4.30
C PRO A 320 1.99 -14.89 -3.90
N TYR A 321 2.84 -14.23 -4.69
CA TYR A 321 4.26 -14.09 -4.35
C TYR A 321 4.46 -13.22 -3.10
N ILE A 322 3.78 -12.07 -3.02
CA ILE A 322 3.81 -11.21 -1.82
C ILE A 322 3.26 -11.97 -0.60
N LYS A 323 2.16 -12.73 -0.77
CA LYS A 323 1.61 -13.57 0.30
C LYS A 323 2.63 -14.60 0.77
N SER A 324 3.32 -15.25 -0.13
CA SER A 324 4.37 -16.22 0.22
C SER A 324 5.56 -15.56 0.96
N ASN A 325 5.91 -14.31 0.61
CA ASN A 325 6.90 -13.52 1.35
C ASN A 325 6.41 -13.20 2.77
N TYR A 326 5.13 -12.85 2.92
CA TYR A 326 4.53 -12.62 4.23
C TYR A 326 4.53 -13.89 5.10
N ASP A 327 4.14 -15.04 4.53
CA ASP A 327 4.14 -16.30 5.27
C ASP A 327 5.55 -16.68 5.73
N TYR A 328 6.54 -16.58 4.83
CA TYR A 328 7.94 -16.80 5.19
C TYR A 328 8.41 -15.89 6.33
N LEU A 329 8.07 -14.60 6.26
CA LEU A 329 8.37 -13.64 7.34
C LEU A 329 7.73 -14.09 8.66
N CYS A 330 6.46 -14.46 8.66
CA CYS A 330 5.76 -14.92 9.87
C CYS A 330 6.43 -16.16 10.48
N ASP A 331 6.75 -17.16 9.66
CA ASP A 331 7.43 -18.38 10.08
C ASP A 331 8.83 -18.08 10.66
N PHE A 332 9.57 -17.18 10.00
CA PHE A 332 10.88 -16.74 10.47
C PHE A 332 10.81 -16.04 11.84
N PHE A 333 9.85 -15.14 12.03
CA PHE A 333 9.64 -14.49 13.32
C PHE A 333 9.23 -15.48 14.40
N ALA A 334 8.32 -16.41 14.11
CA ALA A 334 7.89 -17.43 15.05
C ALA A 334 9.06 -18.35 15.48
N ALA A 335 9.96 -18.68 14.57
CA ALA A 335 11.11 -19.54 14.83
C ALA A 335 12.26 -18.83 15.55
N HIS A 336 12.55 -17.57 15.21
CA HIS A 336 13.79 -16.91 15.61
C HIS A 336 13.58 -15.68 16.50
N MET A 337 12.45 -15.00 16.40
CA MET A 337 12.14 -13.76 17.14
C MET A 337 10.72 -13.77 17.73
N PRO A 338 10.30 -14.81 18.49
CA PRO A 338 8.92 -14.98 18.94
C PRO A 338 8.44 -13.89 19.91
N MET A 339 9.36 -13.09 20.47
CA MET A 339 9.04 -11.94 21.31
C MET A 339 8.49 -10.74 20.53
N LEU A 340 8.78 -10.63 19.23
CA LEU A 340 8.25 -9.59 18.35
C LEU A 340 6.94 -10.05 17.72
N LYS A 341 5.98 -9.15 17.60
CA LYS A 341 4.64 -9.52 17.09
C LYS A 341 4.44 -8.94 15.69
N VAL A 342 4.39 -9.82 14.72
CA VAL A 342 3.99 -9.46 13.35
C VAL A 342 2.48 -9.28 13.33
N LEU A 343 2.01 -8.11 12.88
CA LEU A 343 0.58 -7.86 12.72
C LEU A 343 0.04 -8.59 11.49
N ARG A 344 -1.25 -8.91 11.56
CA ARG A 344 -1.96 -9.50 10.44
C ARG A 344 -1.96 -8.56 9.24
N LEU A 345 -1.46 -9.04 8.11
CA LEU A 345 -1.47 -8.31 6.85
C LEU A 345 -2.70 -8.71 6.04
N GLU A 346 -3.70 -7.84 5.98
CA GLU A 346 -4.93 -8.03 5.20
C GLU A 346 -4.81 -7.40 3.82
N GLY A 347 -4.06 -6.33 3.71
CA GLY A 347 -3.76 -5.61 2.46
C GLY A 347 -2.44 -4.87 2.51
N THR A 348 -2.01 -4.32 1.39
CA THR A 348 -0.69 -3.73 1.15
C THR A 348 0.42 -4.79 1.08
N TYR A 349 1.67 -4.35 0.93
CA TYR A 349 2.89 -5.17 1.05
C TYR A 349 3.81 -4.64 2.16
N LEU A 350 3.22 -3.96 3.13
CA LEU A 350 3.92 -3.24 4.20
C LEU A 350 3.57 -3.90 5.53
N VAL A 351 4.49 -4.69 6.05
CA VAL A 351 4.29 -5.45 7.28
C VAL A 351 4.59 -4.57 8.48
N TRP A 352 3.70 -4.55 9.44
CA TRP A 352 3.80 -3.81 10.68
C TRP A 352 4.17 -4.76 11.82
N VAL A 353 5.22 -4.42 12.59
CA VAL A 353 5.78 -5.28 13.62
C VAL A 353 5.86 -4.53 14.94
N ASP A 354 5.22 -5.06 15.98
CA ASP A 354 5.34 -4.57 17.37
C ASP A 354 6.66 -5.03 17.97
N CYS A 355 7.51 -4.07 18.29
CA CYS A 355 8.85 -4.25 18.85
C CYS A 355 8.92 -3.93 20.35
N THR A 356 7.78 -3.85 21.06
CA THR A 356 7.71 -3.47 22.49
C THR A 356 8.65 -4.30 23.37
N ALA A 357 8.84 -5.58 23.04
CA ALA A 357 9.71 -6.48 23.79
C ALA A 357 11.21 -6.09 23.76
N LEU A 358 11.64 -5.22 22.84
CA LEU A 358 13.04 -4.78 22.76
C LEU A 358 13.39 -3.68 23.78
N GLY A 359 12.40 -3.05 24.42
CA GLY A 359 12.63 -1.96 25.36
C GLY A 359 13.35 -0.74 24.76
N ARG A 360 13.13 -0.49 23.47
CA ARG A 360 13.70 0.62 22.67
C ARG A 360 12.58 1.44 22.04
N THR A 361 12.84 2.71 21.73
CA THR A 361 11.93 3.50 20.91
C THR A 361 12.01 3.10 19.42
N SER A 362 10.99 3.40 18.62
CA SER A 362 11.03 3.18 17.16
C SER A 362 12.24 3.85 16.52
N SER A 363 12.50 5.11 16.88
CA SER A 363 13.64 5.89 16.36
C SER A 363 14.99 5.27 16.73
N ASP A 364 15.16 4.75 17.96
CA ASP A 364 16.39 4.06 18.37
C ASP A 364 16.59 2.77 17.58
N ILE A 365 15.53 1.95 17.42
CA ILE A 365 15.58 0.72 16.62
C ILE A 365 16.04 1.03 15.19
N ILE A 366 15.46 2.04 14.54
CA ILE A 366 15.82 2.38 13.16
C ILE A 366 17.26 2.89 13.06
N ARG A 367 17.70 3.75 13.99
CA ARG A 367 19.08 4.24 14.03
C ARG A 367 20.06 3.07 14.21
N GLU A 368 19.83 2.21 15.20
CA GLU A 368 20.70 1.09 15.53
C GLU A 368 20.76 0.03 14.40
N LEU A 369 19.63 -0.23 13.70
CA LEU A 369 19.58 -1.08 12.52
C LEU A 369 20.39 -0.50 11.34
N LYS A 370 20.26 0.81 11.08
CA LYS A 370 21.01 1.47 10.01
C LYS A 370 22.51 1.44 10.27
N ASP A 371 22.92 1.78 11.49
CA ASP A 371 24.32 1.94 11.85
C ASP A 371 25.01 0.58 12.01
N GLY A 372 24.37 -0.37 12.70
CA GLY A 372 24.94 -1.67 13.04
C GLY A 372 24.77 -2.74 11.98
N GLU A 373 23.57 -2.86 11.42
CA GLU A 373 23.21 -3.97 10.52
C GLU A 373 23.06 -3.52 9.05
N LYS A 374 23.20 -2.22 8.78
CA LYS A 374 22.96 -1.65 7.44
C LYS A 374 21.60 -2.06 6.87
N LEU A 375 20.57 -2.05 7.72
CA LEU A 375 19.18 -2.30 7.36
C LEU A 375 18.36 -1.03 7.61
N TRP A 376 17.69 -0.55 6.57
CA TRP A 376 16.86 0.65 6.67
C TRP A 376 15.38 0.30 6.59
N LEU A 377 14.68 0.43 7.71
CA LEU A 377 13.23 0.30 7.87
C LEU A 377 12.62 1.65 8.25
N ASN A 378 11.30 1.72 8.38
CA ASN A 378 10.62 2.88 8.96
C ASN A 378 10.12 2.60 10.37
N GLY A 379 10.29 3.56 11.27
CA GLY A 379 9.76 3.53 12.63
C GLY A 379 8.30 3.94 12.70
N GLY A 380 7.61 3.55 13.77
CA GLY A 380 6.19 3.85 13.99
C GLY A 380 5.91 5.32 14.23
N ASP A 381 6.86 6.03 14.79
CA ASP A 381 6.76 7.44 15.15
C ASP A 381 6.40 8.35 13.97
N ILE A 382 6.91 8.09 12.77
CA ILE A 382 6.57 8.89 11.58
C ILE A 382 5.12 8.73 11.13
N TYR A 383 4.43 7.67 11.57
CA TYR A 383 3.01 7.38 11.26
C TYR A 383 2.05 7.83 12.36
N GLY A 384 2.57 8.50 13.41
CA GLY A 384 1.77 8.91 14.57
C GLY A 384 1.62 7.83 15.65
N GLU A 385 2.36 6.71 15.55
CA GLU A 385 2.41 5.70 16.61
C GLU A 385 3.53 6.03 17.58
N THR A 386 3.17 6.68 18.69
CA THR A 386 4.10 7.13 19.72
C THR A 386 4.00 6.33 21.02
N ASP A 387 2.93 5.54 21.17
CA ASP A 387 2.65 4.84 22.41
C ASP A 387 3.43 3.51 22.51
N ARG A 388 3.80 2.95 21.35
CA ARG A 388 4.54 1.68 21.25
C ARG A 388 5.58 1.73 20.13
N PRO A 389 6.72 1.04 20.29
CA PRO A 389 7.73 0.95 19.24
C PRO A 389 7.28 -0.05 18.17
N PHE A 390 6.97 0.47 16.99
CA PHE A 390 6.69 -0.34 15.80
C PHE A 390 7.75 -0.10 14.72
N VAL A 391 7.92 -1.09 13.86
CA VAL A 391 8.67 -0.95 12.62
C VAL A 391 7.83 -1.42 11.43
N ARG A 392 8.01 -0.78 10.27
CA ARG A 392 7.36 -1.17 9.02
C ARG A 392 8.38 -1.78 8.06
N ILE A 393 8.08 -2.98 7.57
CA ILE A 393 8.92 -3.75 6.65
C ILE A 393 8.22 -3.85 5.30
N ASN A 394 8.85 -3.40 4.23
CA ASN A 394 8.38 -3.62 2.86
C ASN A 394 8.82 -5.01 2.40
N ILE A 395 7.86 -5.87 2.05
CA ILE A 395 8.11 -7.26 1.61
C ILE A 395 7.92 -7.45 0.09
N ALA A 396 7.67 -6.38 -0.66
CA ALA A 396 7.56 -6.43 -2.12
C ALA A 396 8.96 -6.40 -2.76
N CYS A 397 9.72 -7.44 -2.51
CA CYS A 397 11.08 -7.65 -2.99
C CYS A 397 11.32 -9.14 -3.28
N PRO A 398 12.36 -9.50 -4.07
CA PRO A 398 12.78 -10.88 -4.25
C PRO A 398 12.99 -11.61 -2.92
N ARG A 399 12.70 -12.91 -2.87
CA ARG A 399 12.83 -13.71 -1.65
C ARG A 399 14.23 -13.60 -1.03
N ALA A 400 15.28 -13.59 -1.85
CA ALA A 400 16.66 -13.45 -1.36
C ALA A 400 16.89 -12.13 -0.61
N THR A 401 16.30 -11.03 -1.09
CA THR A 401 16.36 -9.72 -0.43
C THR A 401 15.62 -9.74 0.91
N LEU A 402 14.43 -10.36 0.97
CA LEU A 402 13.69 -10.54 2.22
C LEU A 402 14.50 -11.36 3.24
N VAL A 403 15.09 -12.47 2.82
CA VAL A 403 15.93 -13.33 3.68
C VAL A 403 17.12 -12.55 4.26
N ASP A 404 17.82 -11.77 3.44
CA ASP A 404 18.92 -10.92 3.91
C ASP A 404 18.44 -9.91 4.95
N GLY A 405 17.34 -9.20 4.67
CA GLY A 405 16.77 -8.24 5.62
C GLY A 405 16.36 -8.85 6.95
N LEU A 406 15.73 -10.04 6.93
CA LEU A 406 15.33 -10.75 8.15
C LEU A 406 16.54 -11.26 8.94
N ASN A 407 17.60 -11.72 8.31
CA ASN A 407 18.84 -12.13 9.00
C ASN A 407 19.52 -10.93 9.66
N ARG A 408 19.58 -9.77 9.02
CA ARG A 408 20.12 -8.54 9.62
C ARG A 408 19.29 -8.10 10.84
N LEU A 409 17.96 -8.17 10.73
CA LEU A 409 17.08 -7.89 11.87
C LEU A 409 17.30 -8.89 13.02
N LEU A 410 17.47 -10.18 12.71
CA LEU A 410 17.78 -11.20 13.72
C LEU A 410 19.10 -10.92 14.45
N HIS A 411 20.17 -10.59 13.73
CA HIS A 411 21.47 -10.24 14.34
C HIS A 411 21.33 -9.04 15.31
N TYR A 412 20.55 -8.03 14.91
CA TYR A 412 20.23 -6.90 15.79
C TYR A 412 19.51 -7.34 17.06
N VAL A 413 18.44 -8.15 16.92
CA VAL A 413 17.65 -8.65 18.06
C VAL A 413 18.51 -9.48 19.01
N GLU A 414 19.31 -10.40 18.49
CA GLU A 414 20.22 -11.24 19.30
C GLU A 414 21.26 -10.42 20.07
N ARG A 415 21.71 -9.30 19.51
CA ARG A 415 22.66 -8.39 20.17
C ARG A 415 22.03 -7.61 21.32
N ILE A 416 20.73 -7.30 21.23
CA ILE A 416 20.02 -6.52 22.26
C ILE A 416 19.50 -7.40 23.40
N VAL A 417 19.07 -8.63 23.08
CA VAL A 417 18.43 -9.52 24.07
C VAL A 417 19.47 -10.29 24.91
N LYS A 418 20.73 -10.30 24.47
CA LYS A 418 21.86 -10.81 25.27
C LYS A 418 22.24 -9.84 26.38
#